data_d885416c9bc31dedccac3293de3281c6
#
_entry.id   d885416c9bc31dedccac3293de3281c6
#
_cell.length_a   1.000
_cell.length_b   1.000
_cell.length_c   1.000
_cell.angle_alpha   90.00
_cell.angle_beta   90.00
_cell.angle_gamma   90.00
#
_symmetry.space_group_name_H-M   'P 1'
#
loop_
_entity.id
_entity.type
_entity.pdbx_description
1 polymer ?
#
loop_
_entity_poly.entity_id
_entity_poly.type
_entity_poly.pdbx_seq_one_letter_code
_entity_poly.pdbx_strand_id
1 'polypeptide(L)'
;MPKFPSKEWLDEAVRLTNEDPECAVAGKGWTGDFGAIVEAEPGKLDKPFVVHVVPGDCRIQKARVLADPDDLDELEPVYLARAPYTVWKQLLKGTLDPVEAVLKRRISMKGDLQPLIERMKYKGIADRVFARLQTQYLDEP
;
A
#
# COMPACT_ATOMS: atom_id res chain seq x y z
N MET A 1 -0.61 6.93 17.65
CA MET A 1 -0.64 5.69 16.87
C MET A 1 -1.76 5.78 15.83
N PRO A 2 -1.44 5.94 14.57
CA PRO A 2 -2.47 6.08 13.54
C PRO A 2 -3.22 4.76 13.31
N LYS A 3 -4.50 4.89 12.99
CA LYS A 3 -5.38 3.74 12.73
C LYS A 3 -5.32 3.33 11.26
N PHE A 4 -5.21 2.05 10.99
CA PHE A 4 -5.27 1.51 9.64
C PHE A 4 -6.67 0.92 9.39
N PRO A 5 -7.31 1.25 8.28
CA PRO A 5 -6.96 2.27 7.31
C PRO A 5 -7.47 3.66 7.68
N SER A 6 -6.67 4.69 7.40
CA SER A 6 -7.08 6.08 7.57
C SER A 6 -6.15 6.99 6.78
N LYS A 7 -6.61 8.21 6.53
CA LYS A 7 -5.77 9.23 5.86
C LYS A 7 -4.53 9.54 6.71
N GLU A 8 -4.68 9.62 8.03
CA GLU A 8 -3.55 9.88 8.95
C GLU A 8 -2.50 8.79 8.85
N TRP A 9 -2.94 7.52 8.78
CA TRP A 9 -2.05 6.40 8.61
C TRP A 9 -1.30 6.50 7.28
N LEU A 10 -2.00 6.83 6.20
CA LEU A 10 -1.40 6.97 4.88
C LEU A 10 -0.36 8.10 4.85
N ASP A 11 -0.70 9.27 5.38
CA ASP A 11 0.20 10.42 5.41
C ASP A 11 1.48 10.09 6.17
N GLU A 12 1.35 9.42 7.31
CA GLU A 12 2.51 9.03 8.12
C GLU A 12 3.36 7.96 7.44
N ALA A 13 2.71 6.98 6.80
CA ALA A 13 3.42 5.94 6.05
C ALA A 13 4.22 6.54 4.90
N VAL A 14 3.64 7.51 4.19
CA VAL A 14 4.33 8.21 3.08
C VAL A 14 5.53 8.98 3.61
N ARG A 15 5.35 9.74 4.69
CA ARG A 15 6.43 10.51 5.29
C ARG A 15 7.60 9.62 5.69
N LEU A 16 7.33 8.54 6.40
CA LEU A 16 8.36 7.61 6.86
C LEU A 16 9.05 6.90 5.69
N THR A 17 8.28 6.55 4.65
CA THR A 17 8.86 5.93 3.44
C THR A 17 9.83 6.88 2.76
N ASN A 18 9.45 8.15 2.60
CA ASN A 18 10.30 9.14 1.95
C ASN A 18 11.55 9.49 2.76
N GLU A 19 11.51 9.29 4.08
CA GLU A 19 12.67 9.50 4.95
C GLU A 19 13.62 8.31 4.99
N ASP A 20 13.18 7.13 4.52
CA ASP A 20 14.03 5.94 4.55
C ASP A 20 15.21 6.09 3.59
N PRO A 21 16.45 5.80 4.04
CA PRO A 21 17.64 5.98 3.20
C PRO A 21 17.67 5.13 1.94
N GLU A 22 16.96 3.99 1.89
CA GLU A 22 16.90 3.16 0.71
C GLU A 22 15.82 3.61 -0.27
N CYS A 23 14.93 4.51 0.12
CA CYS A 23 13.81 4.94 -0.73
C CYS A 23 14.29 5.50 -2.07
N ALA A 24 15.31 6.35 -2.07
CA ALA A 24 15.84 6.94 -3.28
C ALA A 24 16.38 5.90 -4.26
N VAL A 25 17.00 4.84 -3.74
CA VAL A 25 17.52 3.74 -4.57
C VAL A 25 16.37 2.89 -5.09
N ALA A 26 15.46 2.50 -4.22
CA ALA A 26 14.32 1.64 -4.58
C ALA A 26 13.39 2.33 -5.59
N GLY A 27 13.23 3.64 -5.47
CA GLY A 27 12.36 4.43 -6.35
C GLY A 27 13.00 4.90 -7.64
N LYS A 28 14.28 4.65 -7.82
CA LYS A 28 15.00 5.11 -9.01
C LYS A 28 14.43 4.47 -10.27
N GLY A 29 14.03 5.29 -11.23
CA GLY A 29 13.47 4.81 -12.50
C GLY A 29 12.02 4.36 -12.42
N TRP A 30 11.36 4.45 -11.24
CA TRP A 30 9.96 4.09 -11.12
C TRP A 30 9.09 5.24 -11.62
N THR A 31 8.17 4.95 -12.54
CA THR A 31 7.32 5.97 -13.17
C THR A 31 5.82 5.65 -13.11
N GLY A 32 5.44 4.40 -12.82
CA GLY A 32 4.02 4.03 -12.80
C GLY A 32 3.32 4.45 -11.52
N ASP A 33 2.13 5.04 -11.65
CA ASP A 33 1.29 5.34 -10.49
C ASP A 33 0.65 4.05 -9.94
N PHE A 34 0.23 4.10 -8.68
CA PHE A 34 -0.21 2.93 -7.97
C PHE A 34 -1.56 3.19 -7.29
N GLY A 35 -2.50 2.30 -7.50
CA GLY A 35 -3.77 2.31 -6.79
C GLY A 35 -3.86 1.14 -5.83
N ALA A 36 -4.47 1.35 -4.67
CA ALA A 36 -4.71 0.31 -3.69
C ALA A 36 -6.13 0.42 -3.16
N ILE A 37 -6.81 -0.71 -3.07
CA ILE A 37 -8.16 -0.80 -2.52
C ILE A 37 -8.14 -1.79 -1.37
N VAL A 38 -8.45 -1.30 -0.17
CA VAL A 38 -8.74 -2.13 0.99
C VAL A 38 -10.24 -2.39 0.95
N GLU A 39 -10.64 -3.61 0.59
CA GLU A 39 -12.05 -3.95 0.46
C GLU A 39 -12.72 -4.04 1.81
N ALA A 40 -13.99 -3.63 1.85
CA ALA A 40 -14.80 -3.72 3.07
C ALA A 40 -14.98 -5.18 3.51
N GLU A 41 -15.01 -5.37 4.82
CA GLU A 41 -15.35 -6.67 5.44
C GLU A 41 -16.33 -6.43 6.57
N PRO A 42 -17.44 -7.19 6.61
CA PRO A 42 -18.42 -7.04 7.69
C PRO A 42 -17.79 -7.16 9.08
N GLY A 43 -18.10 -6.21 9.95
CA GLY A 43 -17.59 -6.19 11.33
C GLY A 43 -16.17 -5.68 11.50
N LYS A 44 -15.48 -5.34 10.42
CA LYS A 44 -14.09 -4.86 10.47
C LYS A 44 -13.91 -3.53 9.75
N LEU A 45 -14.37 -3.44 8.51
CA LEU A 45 -14.28 -2.23 7.72
C LEU A 45 -15.58 -2.08 6.94
N ASP A 46 -16.34 -1.02 7.23
CA ASP A 46 -17.67 -0.84 6.65
C ASP A 46 -17.66 -0.35 5.21
N LYS A 47 -16.64 0.42 4.84
CA LYS A 47 -16.52 0.98 3.49
C LYS A 47 -15.13 0.71 2.95
N PRO A 48 -14.97 0.53 1.63
CA PRO A 48 -13.64 0.36 1.08
C PRO A 48 -12.79 1.62 1.30
N PHE A 49 -11.49 1.40 1.52
CA PHE A 49 -10.50 2.47 1.63
C PHE A 49 -9.69 2.48 0.34
N VAL A 50 -9.74 3.59 -0.37
CA VAL A 50 -9.19 3.70 -1.73
C VAL A 50 -8.07 4.72 -1.75
N VAL A 51 -6.91 4.32 -2.27
CA VAL A 51 -5.68 5.13 -2.25
C VAL A 51 -5.11 5.24 -3.66
N HIS A 52 -4.62 6.43 -4.00
CA HIS A 52 -3.87 6.67 -5.23
C HIS A 52 -2.51 7.28 -4.86
N VAL A 53 -1.43 6.66 -5.35
CA VAL A 53 -0.06 7.07 -5.05
C VAL A 53 0.66 7.40 -6.36
N VAL A 54 1.27 8.57 -6.41
CA VAL A 54 2.04 9.02 -7.57
C VAL A 54 3.51 9.12 -7.17
N PRO A 55 4.39 8.32 -7.79
CA PRO A 55 5.82 8.44 -7.56
C PRO A 55 6.43 9.58 -8.37
N GLY A 56 7.58 10.06 -7.96
CA GLY A 56 8.37 11.04 -8.67
C GLY A 56 9.64 11.37 -7.91
N ASP A 57 10.72 11.68 -8.63
CA ASP A 57 12.02 12.04 -8.03
C ASP A 57 12.51 11.00 -7.01
N CYS A 58 12.32 9.71 -7.31
CA CYS A 58 12.69 8.58 -6.47
C CYS A 58 11.97 8.55 -5.11
N ARG A 59 10.82 9.22 -5.00
CA ARG A 59 10.04 9.33 -3.77
C ARG A 59 8.55 9.23 -4.10
N ILE A 60 7.73 9.17 -3.06
CA ILE A 60 6.28 9.31 -3.20
C ILE A 60 5.98 10.81 -3.25
N GLN A 61 5.55 11.29 -4.40
CA GLN A 61 5.25 12.72 -4.62
C GLN A 61 3.88 13.09 -4.09
N LYS A 62 2.91 12.18 -4.27
CA LYS A 62 1.53 12.45 -3.91
C LYS A 62 0.87 11.15 -3.50
N ALA A 63 0.11 11.20 -2.41
CA ALA A 63 -0.74 10.08 -1.98
C ALA A 63 -2.04 10.67 -1.49
N ARG A 64 -3.17 10.14 -1.97
CA ARG A 64 -4.48 10.65 -1.59
C ARG A 64 -5.48 9.53 -1.39
N VAL A 65 -6.45 9.79 -0.52
CA VAL A 65 -7.58 8.92 -0.29
C VAL A 65 -8.72 9.36 -1.22
N LEU A 66 -9.28 8.42 -1.96
CA LEU A 66 -10.41 8.67 -2.85
C LEU A 66 -11.70 8.21 -2.17
N ALA A 67 -12.82 8.81 -2.55
CA ALA A 67 -14.10 8.50 -1.93
C ALA A 67 -14.65 7.13 -2.34
N ASP A 68 -14.29 6.65 -3.53
CA ASP A 68 -14.96 5.52 -4.19
C ASP A 68 -13.98 4.77 -5.10
N PRO A 69 -14.06 3.42 -5.20
CA PRO A 69 -13.24 2.69 -6.17
C PRO A 69 -13.38 3.14 -7.61
N ASP A 70 -14.56 3.63 -8.01
CA ASP A 70 -14.77 4.15 -9.37
C ASP A 70 -13.90 5.36 -9.67
N ASP A 71 -13.62 6.19 -8.67
CA ASP A 71 -12.71 7.34 -8.82
C ASP A 71 -11.30 6.87 -9.18
N LEU A 72 -10.87 5.75 -8.63
CA LEU A 72 -9.57 5.16 -8.93
C LEU A 72 -9.56 4.58 -10.35
N ASP A 73 -10.65 3.90 -10.75
CA ASP A 73 -10.76 3.35 -12.10
C ASP A 73 -10.68 4.45 -13.17
N GLU A 74 -11.25 5.62 -12.90
CA GLU A 74 -11.18 6.77 -13.81
C GLU A 74 -9.75 7.29 -14.02
N LEU A 75 -8.88 7.11 -13.02
CA LEU A 75 -7.47 7.52 -13.10
C LEU A 75 -6.62 6.54 -13.90
N GLU A 76 -7.12 5.33 -14.13
CA GLU A 76 -6.42 4.28 -14.87
C GLU A 76 -4.97 4.08 -14.38
N PRO A 77 -4.76 3.78 -13.09
CA PRO A 77 -3.39 3.62 -12.58
C PRO A 77 -2.67 2.48 -13.28
N VAL A 78 -1.36 2.63 -13.45
CA VAL A 78 -0.52 1.60 -14.06
C VAL A 78 -0.57 0.30 -13.26
N TYR A 79 -0.56 0.42 -11.92
CA TYR A 79 -0.65 -0.72 -11.01
C TYR A 79 -1.86 -0.55 -10.11
N LEU A 80 -2.57 -1.65 -9.88
CA LEU A 80 -3.73 -1.66 -8.98
C LEU A 80 -3.68 -2.92 -8.11
N ALA A 81 -3.64 -2.74 -6.80
CA ALA A 81 -3.72 -3.82 -5.82
C ALA A 81 -5.07 -3.77 -5.12
N ARG A 82 -5.73 -4.89 -5.02
CA ARG A 82 -7.06 -4.99 -4.40
C ARG A 82 -7.13 -6.24 -3.54
N ALA A 83 -7.54 -6.09 -2.28
CA ALA A 83 -7.68 -7.20 -1.35
C ALA A 83 -8.58 -6.81 -0.18
N PRO A 84 -9.19 -7.80 0.52
CA PRO A 84 -9.96 -7.55 1.73
C PRO A 84 -9.09 -6.97 2.85
N TYR A 85 -9.72 -6.30 3.78
CA TYR A 85 -9.05 -5.71 4.95
C TYR A 85 -8.13 -6.69 5.67
N THR A 86 -8.61 -7.91 5.94
CA THR A 86 -7.81 -8.93 6.66
C THR A 86 -6.49 -9.25 5.94
N VAL A 87 -6.51 -9.32 4.61
CA VAL A 87 -5.30 -9.61 3.82
C VAL A 87 -4.30 -8.47 3.95
N TRP A 88 -4.75 -7.21 3.84
CA TRP A 88 -3.88 -6.05 4.05
C TRP A 88 -3.28 -6.05 5.45
N LYS A 89 -4.08 -6.35 6.47
CA LYS A 89 -3.61 -6.44 7.85
C LYS A 89 -2.50 -7.49 8.00
N GLN A 90 -2.66 -8.66 7.39
CA GLN A 90 -1.64 -9.71 7.42
C GLN A 90 -0.34 -9.26 6.74
N LEU A 91 -0.44 -8.55 5.63
CA LEU A 91 0.73 -7.99 4.95
C LEU A 91 1.46 -6.98 5.82
N LEU A 92 0.72 -6.07 6.46
CA LEU A 92 1.31 -5.04 7.33
C LEU A 92 1.96 -5.64 8.56
N LYS A 93 1.40 -6.71 9.11
CA LYS A 93 1.96 -7.42 10.26
C LYS A 93 3.11 -8.36 9.91
N GLY A 94 3.38 -8.56 8.62
CA GLY A 94 4.45 -9.44 8.16
C GLY A 94 4.11 -10.93 8.27
N THR A 95 2.84 -11.29 8.51
CA THR A 95 2.41 -12.70 8.60
C THR A 95 2.05 -13.30 7.25
N LEU A 96 2.01 -12.50 6.21
CA LEU A 96 1.75 -12.94 4.85
C LEU A 96 2.80 -12.31 3.93
N ASP A 97 3.53 -13.16 3.20
CA ASP A 97 4.51 -12.68 2.23
C ASP A 97 3.79 -12.06 1.01
N PRO A 98 4.16 -10.83 0.58
CA PRO A 98 3.51 -10.17 -0.55
C PRO A 98 3.57 -10.96 -1.86
N VAL A 99 4.70 -11.60 -2.17
CA VAL A 99 4.85 -12.39 -3.40
C VAL A 99 3.91 -13.59 -3.36
N GLU A 100 3.88 -14.29 -2.22
CA GLU A 100 2.97 -15.43 -2.03
C GLU A 100 1.51 -15.00 -2.15
N ALA A 101 1.16 -13.86 -1.57
CA ALA A 101 -0.20 -13.32 -1.63
C ALA A 101 -0.66 -13.11 -3.08
N VAL A 102 0.23 -12.58 -3.93
CA VAL A 102 -0.06 -12.37 -5.35
C VAL A 102 -0.19 -13.71 -6.08
N LEU A 103 0.78 -14.62 -5.86
CA LEU A 103 0.79 -15.93 -6.53
C LEU A 103 -0.42 -16.79 -6.16
N LYS A 104 -0.86 -16.73 -4.92
CA LYS A 104 -2.04 -17.46 -4.44
C LYS A 104 -3.34 -16.69 -4.64
N ARG A 105 -3.30 -15.56 -5.34
CA ARG A 105 -4.47 -14.72 -5.64
C ARG A 105 -5.21 -14.21 -4.40
N ARG A 106 -4.52 -14.03 -3.31
CA ARG A 106 -5.08 -13.39 -2.12
C ARG A 106 -5.17 -11.88 -2.31
N ILE A 107 -4.28 -11.33 -3.14
CA ILE A 107 -4.35 -9.96 -3.64
C ILE A 107 -4.57 -10.02 -5.14
N SER A 108 -5.53 -9.26 -5.63
CA SER A 108 -5.71 -9.05 -7.06
C SER A 108 -4.77 -7.92 -7.50
N MET A 109 -3.90 -8.20 -8.46
CA MET A 109 -2.96 -7.21 -9.00
C MET A 109 -3.20 -7.00 -10.49
N LYS A 110 -3.26 -5.73 -10.90
CA LYS A 110 -3.32 -5.33 -12.29
C LYS A 110 -2.04 -4.57 -12.63
N GLY A 111 -1.49 -4.81 -13.82
CA GLY A 111 -0.26 -4.20 -14.30
C GLY A 111 0.85 -5.25 -14.48
N ASP A 112 2.00 -4.79 -14.98
CA ASP A 112 3.17 -5.66 -15.14
C ASP A 112 3.83 -5.89 -13.78
N LEU A 113 3.79 -7.12 -13.30
CA LEU A 113 4.31 -7.48 -11.98
C LEU A 113 5.83 -7.51 -11.91
N GLN A 114 6.52 -7.62 -13.05
CA GLN A 114 7.98 -7.78 -13.06
C GLN A 114 8.72 -6.62 -12.36
N PRO A 115 8.40 -5.34 -12.61
CA PRO A 115 9.05 -4.24 -11.89
C PRO A 115 8.79 -4.28 -10.39
N LEU A 116 7.60 -4.74 -9.98
CA LEU A 116 7.26 -4.87 -8.55
C LEU A 116 8.10 -5.97 -7.90
N ILE A 117 8.20 -7.13 -8.56
CA ILE A 117 8.98 -8.27 -8.05
C ILE A 117 10.45 -7.89 -7.90
N GLU A 118 11.01 -7.18 -8.85
CA GLU A 118 12.40 -6.72 -8.81
C GLU A 118 12.67 -5.82 -7.60
N ARG A 119 11.66 -5.09 -7.13
CA ARG A 119 11.80 -4.20 -5.98
C ARG A 119 11.54 -4.88 -4.64
N MET A 120 11.17 -6.15 -4.63
CA MET A 120 10.97 -6.90 -3.38
C MET A 120 12.25 -7.05 -2.56
N LYS A 121 13.42 -6.91 -3.18
CA LYS A 121 14.70 -6.89 -2.46
C LYS A 121 14.81 -5.71 -1.48
N TYR A 122 13.98 -4.68 -1.67
CA TYR A 122 13.93 -3.49 -0.79
C TYR A 122 12.82 -3.58 0.25
N LYS A 123 12.26 -4.75 0.50
CA LYS A 123 11.18 -4.92 1.47
C LYS A 123 11.55 -4.44 2.88
N GLY A 124 12.85 -4.34 3.18
CA GLY A 124 13.32 -3.77 4.44
C GLY A 124 12.81 -2.34 4.70
N ILE A 125 12.51 -1.58 3.64
CA ILE A 125 11.89 -0.26 3.77
C ILE A 125 10.54 -0.40 4.46
N ALA A 126 9.69 -1.31 3.98
CA ALA A 126 8.37 -1.55 4.57
C ALA A 126 8.49 -2.01 6.02
N ASP A 127 9.41 -2.93 6.31
CA ASP A 127 9.63 -3.43 7.67
C ASP A 127 10.00 -2.28 8.62
N ARG A 128 10.91 -1.39 8.20
CA ARG A 128 11.32 -0.25 9.02
C ARG A 128 10.21 0.78 9.18
N VAL A 129 9.48 1.08 8.11
CA VAL A 129 8.37 2.03 8.13
C VAL A 129 7.28 1.54 9.08
N PHE A 130 6.87 0.29 8.95
CA PHE A 130 5.80 -0.26 9.78
C PHE A 130 6.21 -0.40 11.25
N ALA A 131 7.48 -0.68 11.53
CA ALA A 131 7.97 -0.70 12.90
C ALA A 131 7.88 0.70 13.56
N ARG A 132 8.22 1.75 12.81
CA ARG A 132 8.15 3.15 13.31
C ARG A 132 6.72 3.66 13.37
N LEU A 133 5.86 3.20 12.47
CA LEU A 133 4.49 3.66 12.34
C LEU A 133 3.60 3.23 13.52
N GLN A 134 3.88 2.06 14.09
CA GLN A 134 3.13 1.53 15.24
C GLN A 134 1.61 1.55 15.01
N THR A 135 1.20 0.89 13.94
CA THR A 135 -0.19 0.90 13.48
C THR A 135 -1.17 0.33 14.51
N GLN A 136 -2.28 1.04 14.71
CA GLN A 136 -3.44 0.53 15.41
C GLN A 136 -4.46 0.06 14.38
N TYR A 137 -4.97 -1.17 14.54
CA TYR A 137 -5.93 -1.73 13.60
C TYR A 137 -7.37 -1.48 14.07
N LEU A 138 -8.28 -1.20 13.12
CA LEU A 138 -9.66 -0.85 13.42
C LEU A 138 -10.43 -1.95 14.17
N ASP A 139 -10.11 -3.22 13.89
CA ASP A 139 -10.77 -4.37 14.49
C ASP A 139 -10.10 -4.86 15.78
N GLU A 140 -9.11 -4.14 16.29
CA GLU A 140 -8.40 -4.46 17.53
C GLU A 140 -8.62 -3.36 18.55
N PRO A 141 -8.73 -3.74 19.83
CA PRO A 141 -8.90 -2.75 20.90
C PRO A 141 -7.66 -1.88 21.13
#